data_9f26bfc4b5e3038e94f6b16d9decb19b
#
_entry.id   9f26bfc4b5e3038e94f6b16d9decb19b
#
_cell.length_a   1.000
_cell.length_b   1.000
_cell.length_c   1.000
_cell.angle_alpha   90.00
_cell.angle_beta   90.00
_cell.angle_gamma   90.00
#
_symmetry.space_group_name_H-M   'P 1'
#
loop_
_entity.id
_entity.type
_entity.pdbx_description
1 polymer ?
#
loop_
_entity_poly.entity_id
_entity_poly.type
_entity_poly.pdbx_seq_one_letter_code
_entity_poly.pdbx_strand_id
1 'polypeptide(L)'
;HIELGADKNLDNIPFERIRQDIIAQYLRGGLNTVSWHLNNPLTGGDAWDVKTAGVVTSILPGGAKHDQFIGWLGKLATFLNSLTAPDGKKVPVLFRPWHEHTGSWFWWGRSHCTPQQYKELWKMTHDYLSKHGVNNLLYAYSPGGEDKVEDYIERYPGDNYVDLLGFDCYPSADVQGTDAYRKSMTTVLTYLTQLGKEHNKPIAVTETGLEALPIADWWTEVLFPLVDKYPISYVLVWRNAREKPNHFYAPYPGQASAQNFVEFYNHPKTKFCSDIKNLYK
;
A
#
# COMPACT_ATOMS: atom_id res chain seq x y z
N HIS A 1 -14.65 -4.37 -1.78
CA HIS A 1 -16.10 -4.62 -1.61
C HIS A 1 -16.43 -5.52 -0.41
N ILE A 2 -15.44 -5.84 0.43
CA ILE A 2 -15.68 -6.58 1.68
C ILE A 2 -16.62 -5.77 2.60
N GLU A 3 -16.53 -4.46 2.56
CA GLU A 3 -17.36 -3.51 3.30
C GLU A 3 -18.84 -3.61 2.92
N LEU A 4 -19.13 -4.00 1.69
CA LEU A 4 -20.49 -4.21 1.22
C LEU A 4 -21.03 -5.61 1.57
N GLY A 5 -20.17 -6.51 2.08
CA GLY A 5 -20.50 -7.93 2.28
C GLY A 5 -20.53 -8.73 0.98
N ALA A 6 -19.83 -8.26 -0.05
CA ALA A 6 -19.63 -9.01 -1.27
C ALA A 6 -18.68 -10.21 -1.05
N ASP A 7 -18.85 -11.26 -1.83
CA ASP A 7 -17.98 -12.43 -1.78
C ASP A 7 -16.65 -12.22 -2.53
N LYS A 8 -16.55 -11.13 -3.32
CA LYS A 8 -15.44 -10.84 -4.22
C LYS A 8 -15.00 -9.37 -4.13
N ASN A 9 -13.72 -9.14 -4.45
CA ASN A 9 -13.18 -7.78 -4.58
C ASN A 9 -13.55 -7.13 -5.93
N LEU A 10 -13.04 -5.92 -6.19
CA LEU A 10 -13.23 -5.16 -7.44
C LEU A 10 -12.80 -5.94 -8.69
N ASP A 11 -11.75 -6.77 -8.57
CA ASP A 11 -11.21 -7.55 -9.68
C ASP A 11 -11.92 -8.90 -9.85
N ASN A 12 -13.08 -9.06 -9.23
CA ASN A 12 -13.88 -10.29 -9.26
C ASN A 12 -13.16 -11.53 -8.64
N ILE A 13 -12.22 -11.30 -7.73
CA ILE A 13 -11.50 -12.35 -7.00
C ILE A 13 -12.23 -12.64 -5.69
N PRO A 14 -12.60 -13.91 -5.41
CA PRO A 14 -13.22 -14.27 -4.13
C PRO A 14 -12.33 -13.94 -2.93
N PHE A 15 -12.92 -13.41 -1.85
CA PHE A 15 -12.16 -13.12 -0.61
C PHE A 15 -11.58 -14.38 0.01
N GLU A 16 -12.23 -15.52 -0.12
CA GLU A 16 -11.67 -16.80 0.30
C GLU A 16 -10.37 -17.13 -0.46
N ARG A 17 -10.32 -16.85 -1.76
CA ARG A 17 -9.09 -17.02 -2.54
C ARG A 17 -7.99 -16.05 -2.07
N ILE A 18 -8.32 -14.79 -1.80
CA ILE A 18 -7.37 -13.81 -1.27
C ILE A 18 -6.83 -14.29 0.08
N ARG A 19 -7.69 -14.80 0.96
CA ARG A 19 -7.31 -15.39 2.25
C ARG A 19 -6.30 -16.53 2.08
N GLN A 20 -6.59 -17.45 1.17
CA GLN A 20 -5.71 -18.60 0.86
C GLN A 20 -4.36 -18.15 0.30
N ASP A 21 -4.34 -17.16 -0.59
CA ASP A 21 -3.12 -16.63 -1.20
C ASP A 21 -2.24 -15.92 -0.15
N ILE A 22 -2.84 -15.16 0.79
CA ILE A 22 -2.15 -14.54 1.92
C ILE A 22 -1.49 -15.62 2.82
N ILE A 23 -2.23 -16.66 3.16
CA ILE A 23 -1.71 -17.77 3.97
C ILE A 23 -0.60 -18.52 3.22
N ALA A 24 -0.78 -18.81 1.95
CA ALA A 24 0.23 -19.48 1.13
C ALA A 24 1.52 -18.64 1.01
N GLN A 25 1.41 -17.33 0.88
CA GLN A 25 2.57 -16.43 0.86
C GLN A 25 3.31 -16.41 2.19
N TYR A 26 2.61 -16.37 3.31
CA TYR A 26 3.18 -16.50 4.65
C TYR A 26 3.94 -17.83 4.84
N LEU A 27 3.35 -18.95 4.42
CA LEU A 27 3.96 -20.28 4.52
C LEU A 27 5.25 -20.40 3.69
N ARG A 28 5.36 -19.64 2.60
CA ARG A 28 6.61 -19.53 1.81
C ARG A 28 7.65 -18.60 2.44
N GLY A 29 7.31 -17.91 3.54
CA GLY A 29 8.17 -16.93 4.19
C GLY A 29 8.07 -15.52 3.62
N GLY A 30 7.09 -15.24 2.77
CA GLY A 30 6.91 -13.93 2.15
C GLY A 30 6.10 -12.96 3.02
N LEU A 31 6.36 -11.66 2.87
CA LEU A 31 5.61 -10.60 3.50
C LEU A 31 4.31 -10.34 2.72
N ASN A 32 3.21 -10.19 3.45
CA ASN A 32 1.93 -9.76 2.88
C ASN A 32 1.69 -8.27 3.16
N THR A 33 1.31 -7.51 2.15
CA THR A 33 0.79 -6.16 2.29
C THR A 33 -0.63 -6.10 1.77
N VAL A 34 -1.50 -5.36 2.48
CA VAL A 34 -2.92 -5.21 2.14
C VAL A 34 -3.27 -3.73 2.14
N SER A 35 -3.79 -3.24 1.04
CA SER A 35 -4.45 -1.94 0.91
C SER A 35 -5.95 -2.11 0.81
N TRP A 36 -6.70 -1.03 1.02
CA TRP A 36 -8.16 -1.08 0.99
C TRP A 36 -8.73 0.07 0.17
N HIS A 37 -9.21 -0.23 -1.04
CA HIS A 37 -9.89 0.71 -1.93
C HIS A 37 -11.41 0.60 -1.72
N LEU A 38 -11.88 1.08 -0.58
CA LEU A 38 -13.29 0.91 -0.21
C LEU A 38 -14.20 1.93 -0.91
N ASN A 39 -15.45 1.54 -1.06
CA ASN A 39 -16.47 2.38 -1.65
C ASN A 39 -16.67 3.68 -0.84
N ASN A 40 -17.18 4.71 -1.52
CA ASN A 40 -17.57 5.95 -0.88
C ASN A 40 -18.81 5.72 0.02
N PRO A 41 -18.69 5.86 1.35
CA PRO A 41 -19.78 5.53 2.28
C PRO A 41 -20.97 6.51 2.20
N LEU A 42 -20.75 7.71 1.64
CA LEU A 42 -21.79 8.72 1.52
C LEU A 42 -22.63 8.52 0.27
N THR A 43 -22.00 8.15 -0.85
CA THR A 43 -22.66 8.06 -2.16
C THR A 43 -22.93 6.62 -2.61
N GLY A 44 -22.17 5.64 -2.11
CA GLY A 44 -22.17 4.27 -2.59
C GLY A 44 -21.33 4.06 -3.86
N GLY A 45 -20.65 5.11 -4.37
CA GLY A 45 -19.68 5.02 -5.45
C GLY A 45 -18.38 4.33 -5.02
N ASP A 46 -17.41 4.25 -5.91
CA ASP A 46 -16.10 3.63 -5.65
C ASP A 46 -15.14 4.55 -4.86
N ALA A 47 -13.88 4.12 -4.71
CA ALA A 47 -12.85 4.90 -4.03
C ALA A 47 -12.51 6.22 -4.75
N TRP A 48 -12.72 6.28 -6.06
CA TRP A 48 -12.47 7.43 -6.93
C TRP A 48 -13.69 8.35 -7.08
N ASP A 49 -14.81 8.05 -6.40
CA ASP A 49 -15.95 8.96 -6.38
C ASP A 49 -15.71 10.14 -5.42
N VAL A 50 -15.13 11.18 -5.98
CA VAL A 50 -14.71 12.41 -5.29
C VAL A 50 -15.65 13.59 -5.53
N LYS A 51 -16.80 13.37 -6.18
CA LYS A 51 -17.73 14.43 -6.58
C LYS A 51 -18.47 15.05 -5.41
N THR A 52 -18.62 14.32 -4.30
CA THR A 52 -19.36 14.77 -3.13
C THR A 52 -18.41 15.14 -2.00
N ALA A 53 -18.53 16.35 -1.49
CA ALA A 53 -17.75 16.82 -0.35
C ALA A 53 -18.25 16.22 0.97
N GLY A 54 -17.37 16.22 1.99
CA GLY A 54 -17.75 15.86 3.35
C GLY A 54 -17.84 14.35 3.63
N VAL A 55 -17.29 13.50 2.74
CA VAL A 55 -17.32 12.05 2.91
C VAL A 55 -16.63 11.65 4.22
N VAL A 56 -15.40 12.10 4.46
CA VAL A 56 -14.69 11.80 5.71
C VAL A 56 -15.45 12.31 6.93
N THR A 57 -15.94 13.55 6.90
CA THR A 57 -16.75 14.10 8.00
C THR A 57 -17.97 13.24 8.30
N SER A 58 -18.61 12.68 7.28
CA SER A 58 -19.83 11.87 7.45
C SER A 58 -19.61 10.56 8.21
N ILE A 59 -18.38 10.03 8.21
CA ILE A 59 -18.04 8.75 8.85
C ILE A 59 -17.30 8.90 10.18
N LEU A 60 -16.81 10.10 10.50
CA LEU A 60 -16.23 10.36 11.82
C LEU A 60 -17.32 10.34 12.93
N PRO A 61 -16.95 10.23 14.20
CA PRO A 61 -17.91 10.23 15.30
C PRO A 61 -18.89 11.41 15.23
N GLY A 62 -20.17 11.11 15.29
CA GLY A 62 -21.26 12.09 15.12
C GLY A 62 -21.68 12.35 13.67
N GLY A 63 -20.99 11.80 12.69
CA GLY A 63 -21.36 11.90 11.27
C GLY A 63 -22.51 10.97 10.90
N ALA A 64 -23.30 11.35 9.90
CA ALA A 64 -24.51 10.63 9.49
C ALA A 64 -24.27 9.20 8.94
N LYS A 65 -23.03 8.88 8.60
CA LYS A 65 -22.59 7.58 8.07
C LYS A 65 -21.66 6.82 9.03
N HIS A 66 -21.50 7.33 10.25
CA HIS A 66 -20.59 6.73 11.23
C HIS A 66 -20.92 5.26 11.51
N ASP A 67 -22.16 4.94 11.87
CA ASP A 67 -22.57 3.57 12.19
C ASP A 67 -22.42 2.61 11.00
N GLN A 68 -22.71 3.10 9.79
CA GLN A 68 -22.46 2.34 8.56
C GLN A 68 -20.99 2.01 8.41
N PHE A 69 -20.11 2.99 8.61
CA PHE A 69 -18.67 2.81 8.49
C PHE A 69 -18.10 1.89 9.58
N ILE A 70 -18.60 2.00 10.81
CA ILE A 70 -18.27 1.07 11.90
C ILE A 70 -18.64 -0.36 11.51
N GLY A 71 -19.80 -0.57 10.89
CA GLY A 71 -20.19 -1.89 10.36
C GLY A 71 -19.22 -2.40 9.27
N TRP A 72 -18.69 -1.50 8.44
CA TRP A 72 -17.67 -1.84 7.42
C TRP A 72 -16.35 -2.25 8.05
N LEU A 73 -15.89 -1.52 9.07
CA LEU A 73 -14.70 -1.90 9.86
C LEU A 73 -14.88 -3.27 10.54
N GLY A 74 -16.10 -3.59 10.98
CA GLY A 74 -16.42 -4.90 11.55
C GLY A 74 -16.23 -6.04 10.55
N LYS A 75 -16.63 -5.87 9.30
CA LYS A 75 -16.40 -6.86 8.24
C LYS A 75 -14.92 -7.01 7.91
N LEU A 76 -14.18 -5.90 7.84
CA LEU A 76 -12.73 -5.91 7.67
C LEU A 76 -12.05 -6.63 8.83
N ALA A 77 -12.44 -6.35 10.08
CA ALA A 77 -11.91 -7.03 11.27
C ALA A 77 -12.15 -8.55 11.22
N THR A 78 -13.34 -8.97 10.79
CA THR A 78 -13.68 -10.39 10.61
C THR A 78 -12.74 -11.05 9.60
N PHE A 79 -12.51 -10.43 8.45
CA PHE A 79 -11.58 -10.95 7.44
C PHE A 79 -10.15 -11.04 7.97
N LEU A 80 -9.62 -9.97 8.56
CA LEU A 80 -8.25 -9.93 9.10
C LEU A 80 -8.06 -10.96 10.22
N ASN A 81 -9.05 -11.15 11.08
CA ASN A 81 -9.04 -12.18 12.12
C ASN A 81 -9.08 -13.60 11.55
N SER A 82 -9.58 -13.81 10.35
CA SER A 82 -9.60 -15.12 9.69
C SER A 82 -8.25 -15.56 9.11
N LEU A 83 -7.26 -14.64 9.04
CA LEU A 83 -5.93 -14.91 8.52
C LEU A 83 -5.11 -15.72 9.52
N THR A 84 -5.37 -17.02 9.54
CA THR A 84 -4.72 -17.97 10.46
C THR A 84 -4.11 -19.10 9.64
N ALA A 85 -2.83 -19.37 9.88
CA ALA A 85 -2.10 -20.47 9.24
C ALA A 85 -2.55 -21.83 9.79
N PRO A 86 -2.23 -22.97 9.10
CA PRO A 86 -2.62 -24.29 9.55
C PRO A 86 -2.10 -24.70 10.93
N ASP A 87 -1.02 -24.07 11.41
CA ASP A 87 -0.45 -24.27 12.75
C ASP A 87 -1.15 -23.45 13.85
N GLY A 88 -2.21 -22.74 13.51
CA GLY A 88 -2.99 -21.90 14.43
C GLY A 88 -2.43 -20.49 14.62
N LYS A 89 -1.28 -20.15 14.03
CA LYS A 89 -0.70 -18.81 14.17
C LYS A 89 -1.41 -17.81 13.28
N LYS A 90 -1.59 -16.61 13.80
CA LYS A 90 -2.07 -15.47 13.00
C LYS A 90 -1.04 -15.09 11.95
N VAL A 91 -1.48 -14.87 10.73
CA VAL A 91 -0.61 -14.41 9.63
C VAL A 91 -0.38 -12.91 9.77
N PRO A 92 0.87 -12.46 9.94
CA PRO A 92 1.18 -11.03 9.97
C PRO A 92 0.90 -10.37 8.63
N VAL A 93 0.33 -9.17 8.67
CA VAL A 93 0.01 -8.37 7.49
C VAL A 93 0.47 -6.94 7.69
N LEU A 94 1.13 -6.38 6.70
CA LEU A 94 1.39 -4.96 6.61
C LEU A 94 0.16 -4.29 6.00
N PHE A 95 -0.60 -3.59 6.82
CA PHE A 95 -1.84 -2.94 6.40
C PHE A 95 -1.58 -1.48 6.03
N ARG A 96 -2.02 -1.08 4.83
CA ARG A 96 -1.87 0.26 4.27
C ARG A 96 -3.25 0.91 4.04
N PRO A 97 -3.96 1.29 5.10
CA PRO A 97 -5.21 2.03 4.93
C PRO A 97 -4.92 3.45 4.44
N TRP A 98 -5.87 4.05 3.74
CA TRP A 98 -5.88 5.49 3.41
C TRP A 98 -4.62 5.97 2.69
N HIS A 99 -4.01 5.10 1.87
CA HIS A 99 -2.79 5.39 1.11
C HIS A 99 -3.01 6.50 0.07
N GLU A 100 -1.91 7.05 -0.44
CA GLU A 100 -1.91 8.11 -1.46
C GLU A 100 -2.78 9.34 -1.13
N HIS A 101 -2.98 9.60 0.14
CA HIS A 101 -3.86 10.67 0.63
C HIS A 101 -3.36 12.09 0.33
N THR A 102 -2.12 12.25 -0.09
CA THR A 102 -1.55 13.51 -0.57
C THR A 102 -2.07 13.86 -1.97
N GLY A 103 -2.50 12.87 -2.75
CA GLY A 103 -3.30 13.06 -3.95
C GLY A 103 -4.76 13.40 -3.66
N SER A 104 -5.52 13.67 -4.72
CA SER A 104 -6.95 14.03 -4.62
C SER A 104 -7.86 13.11 -5.44
N TRP A 105 -7.35 11.94 -5.84
CA TRP A 105 -8.11 10.97 -6.62
C TRP A 105 -8.94 9.99 -5.77
N PHE A 106 -8.69 9.90 -4.47
CA PHE A 106 -9.50 9.14 -3.53
C PHE A 106 -10.35 10.07 -2.67
N TRP A 107 -11.53 9.62 -2.22
CA TRP A 107 -12.42 10.42 -1.39
C TRP A 107 -11.83 10.76 0.00
N TRP A 108 -10.75 10.11 0.43
CA TRP A 108 -9.96 10.46 1.63
C TRP A 108 -8.73 11.33 1.32
N GLY A 109 -8.59 11.79 0.08
CA GLY A 109 -7.42 12.55 -0.38
C GLY A 109 -7.39 14.00 0.11
N ARG A 110 -6.28 14.67 -0.21
CA ARG A 110 -5.93 16.02 0.30
C ARG A 110 -7.05 17.06 0.12
N SER A 111 -7.70 17.09 -1.04
CA SER A 111 -8.75 18.06 -1.34
C SER A 111 -10.11 17.73 -0.73
N HIS A 112 -10.28 16.55 -0.11
CA HIS A 112 -11.58 16.03 0.33
C HIS A 112 -11.75 15.96 1.84
N CYS A 113 -10.65 16.10 2.59
CA CYS A 113 -10.67 16.21 4.05
C CYS A 113 -9.48 17.03 4.56
N THR A 114 -9.65 17.63 5.74
CA THR A 114 -8.56 18.33 6.43
C THR A 114 -7.52 17.35 6.97
N PRO A 115 -6.27 17.80 7.24
CA PRO A 115 -5.28 16.97 7.92
C PRO A 115 -5.77 16.36 9.22
N GLN A 116 -6.52 17.12 10.02
CA GLN A 116 -7.08 16.64 11.29
C GLN A 116 -8.12 15.53 11.07
N GLN A 117 -9.03 15.69 10.12
CA GLN A 117 -10.03 14.67 9.77
C GLN A 117 -9.39 13.37 9.28
N TYR A 118 -8.31 13.48 8.48
CA TYR A 118 -7.54 12.32 8.04
C TYR A 118 -6.90 11.58 9.24
N LYS A 119 -6.27 12.31 10.16
CA LYS A 119 -5.66 11.73 11.37
C LYS A 119 -6.72 11.04 12.25
N GLU A 120 -7.90 11.63 12.36
CA GLU A 120 -9.02 11.04 13.10
C GLU A 120 -9.54 9.76 12.44
N LEU A 121 -9.68 9.76 11.12
CA LEU A 121 -10.04 8.58 10.33
C LEU A 121 -9.03 7.44 10.51
N TRP A 122 -7.74 7.75 10.45
CA TRP A 122 -6.67 6.78 10.67
C TRP A 122 -6.75 6.17 12.07
N LYS A 123 -6.79 7.02 13.10
CA LYS A 123 -6.86 6.58 14.50
C LYS A 123 -8.11 5.76 14.77
N MET A 124 -9.26 6.21 14.30
CA MET A 124 -10.53 5.47 14.43
C MET A 124 -10.43 4.07 13.81
N THR A 125 -9.82 3.94 12.63
CA THR A 125 -9.61 2.65 11.96
C THR A 125 -8.68 1.75 12.77
N HIS A 126 -7.53 2.25 13.19
CA HIS A 126 -6.56 1.53 14.02
C HIS A 126 -7.18 1.04 15.33
N ASP A 127 -7.80 1.96 16.10
CA ASP A 127 -8.35 1.68 17.42
C ASP A 127 -9.53 0.70 17.34
N TYR A 128 -10.37 0.84 16.30
CA TYR A 128 -11.45 -0.11 16.08
C TYR A 128 -10.94 -1.53 15.84
N LEU A 129 -9.98 -1.69 14.93
CA LEU A 129 -9.42 -3.01 14.59
C LEU A 129 -8.73 -3.63 15.80
N SER A 130 -7.92 -2.86 16.54
CA SER A 130 -7.26 -3.31 17.77
C SER A 130 -8.29 -3.75 18.84
N LYS A 131 -9.32 -2.94 19.09
CA LYS A 131 -10.40 -3.24 20.05
C LYS A 131 -11.18 -4.51 19.67
N HIS A 132 -11.24 -4.85 18.38
CA HIS A 132 -11.93 -6.05 17.89
C HIS A 132 -10.98 -7.25 17.69
N GLY A 133 -9.85 -7.26 18.39
CA GLY A 133 -8.94 -8.40 18.48
C GLY A 133 -8.08 -8.63 17.25
N VAL A 134 -7.99 -7.67 16.34
CA VAL A 134 -7.05 -7.74 15.20
C VAL A 134 -5.66 -7.34 15.73
N ASN A 135 -4.81 -8.32 15.95
CA ASN A 135 -3.48 -8.16 16.56
C ASN A 135 -2.33 -8.66 15.69
N ASN A 136 -2.60 -8.87 14.42
CA ASN A 136 -1.64 -9.37 13.43
C ASN A 136 -1.30 -8.33 12.35
N LEU A 137 -1.51 -7.05 12.63
CA LEU A 137 -1.21 -5.96 11.70
C LEU A 137 0.02 -5.17 12.11
N LEU A 138 0.78 -4.76 11.11
CA LEU A 138 1.69 -3.63 11.13
C LEU A 138 1.11 -2.55 10.21
N TYR A 139 1.11 -1.30 10.65
CA TYR A 139 0.49 -0.20 9.90
C TYR A 139 1.53 0.56 9.10
N ALA A 140 1.34 0.63 7.78
CA ALA A 140 2.18 1.40 6.88
C ALA A 140 1.52 2.73 6.50
N TYR A 141 2.16 3.83 6.86
CA TYR A 141 1.79 5.16 6.38
C TYR A 141 2.41 5.37 5.00
N SER A 142 1.58 5.57 3.98
CA SER A 142 1.96 5.51 2.58
C SER A 142 1.29 6.65 1.78
N PRO A 143 1.75 7.90 1.92
CA PRO A 143 1.35 8.98 1.01
C PRO A 143 1.88 8.75 -0.40
N GLY A 144 1.36 9.49 -1.38
CA GLY A 144 2.01 9.67 -2.68
C GLY A 144 3.37 10.36 -2.52
N GLY A 145 4.23 10.24 -3.52
CA GLY A 145 5.53 10.90 -3.49
C GLY A 145 5.39 12.42 -3.45
N GLU A 146 5.85 13.02 -2.36
CA GLU A 146 5.82 14.46 -2.15
C GLU A 146 7.23 15.02 -2.13
N ASP A 147 7.45 16.12 -2.84
CA ASP A 147 8.78 16.75 -2.93
C ASP A 147 9.20 17.45 -1.64
N LYS A 148 8.26 17.68 -0.70
CA LYS A 148 8.50 18.38 0.56
C LYS A 148 8.17 17.47 1.76
N VAL A 149 9.06 17.45 2.72
CA VAL A 149 8.87 16.68 3.95
C VAL A 149 7.68 17.18 4.77
N GLU A 150 7.39 18.48 4.74
CA GLU A 150 6.27 19.10 5.43
C GLU A 150 4.93 18.56 4.91
N ASP A 151 4.82 18.36 3.60
CA ASP A 151 3.63 17.76 2.97
C ASP A 151 3.48 16.28 3.34
N TYR A 152 4.61 15.56 3.48
CA TYR A 152 4.60 14.16 3.91
C TYR A 152 4.08 14.01 5.35
N ILE A 153 4.56 14.85 6.28
CA ILE A 153 4.21 14.73 7.71
C ILE A 153 2.92 15.45 8.10
N GLU A 154 2.35 16.31 7.26
CA GLU A 154 1.15 17.09 7.56
C GLU A 154 0.01 16.23 8.13
N ARG A 155 -0.18 15.03 7.56
CA ARG A 155 -1.27 14.10 7.90
C ARG A 155 -0.81 12.91 8.73
N TYR A 156 0.43 12.89 9.17
CA TYR A 156 0.98 11.79 9.97
C TYR A 156 0.21 11.62 11.28
N PRO A 157 -0.37 10.44 11.57
CA PRO A 157 -1.25 10.25 12.72
C PRO A 157 -0.50 10.10 14.05
N GLY A 158 0.82 9.92 14.01
CA GLY A 158 1.71 9.76 15.16
C GLY A 158 2.30 8.36 15.29
N ASP A 159 3.43 8.26 16.00
CA ASP A 159 4.26 7.05 16.10
C ASP A 159 3.55 5.83 16.69
N ASN A 160 2.56 6.05 17.56
CA ASN A 160 1.78 4.96 18.15
C ASN A 160 0.79 4.30 17.19
N TYR A 161 0.60 4.88 16.01
CA TYR A 161 -0.37 4.45 15.01
C TYR A 161 0.27 3.98 13.70
N VAL A 162 1.60 4.01 13.60
CA VAL A 162 2.34 3.69 12.40
C VAL A 162 3.55 2.84 12.75
N ASP A 163 3.77 1.76 12.03
CA ASP A 163 4.91 0.87 12.21
C ASP A 163 5.95 1.03 11.10
N LEU A 164 5.55 1.51 9.92
CA LEU A 164 6.41 1.68 8.77
C LEU A 164 6.07 2.99 8.04
N LEU A 165 7.11 3.73 7.65
CA LEU A 165 7.00 4.90 6.80
C LEU A 165 7.26 4.50 5.35
N GLY A 166 6.28 4.71 4.50
CA GLY A 166 6.37 4.37 3.07
C GLY A 166 5.93 5.50 2.18
N PHE A 167 5.99 5.29 0.89
CA PHE A 167 5.40 6.17 -0.12
C PHE A 167 5.16 5.42 -1.42
N ASP A 168 4.22 5.92 -2.21
CA ASP A 168 3.89 5.40 -3.52
C ASP A 168 4.38 6.40 -4.57
N CYS A 169 5.15 5.93 -5.55
CA CYS A 169 5.73 6.79 -6.58
C CYS A 169 5.83 6.05 -7.91
N TYR A 170 5.24 6.63 -8.95
CA TYR A 170 5.23 6.05 -10.29
C TYR A 170 5.83 7.02 -11.32
N PRO A 171 6.62 6.52 -12.29
CA PRO A 171 6.96 7.32 -13.46
C PRO A 171 5.73 7.53 -14.33
N SER A 172 5.67 8.65 -15.05
CA SER A 172 4.77 8.75 -16.19
C SER A 172 5.19 7.74 -17.27
N ALA A 173 4.23 7.25 -18.06
CA ALA A 173 4.44 6.19 -19.04
C ALA A 173 5.38 6.59 -20.19
N ASP A 174 5.82 7.84 -20.28
CA ASP A 174 6.77 8.32 -21.27
C ASP A 174 8.23 8.25 -20.75
N VAL A 175 9.18 8.15 -21.66
CA VAL A 175 10.61 8.09 -21.32
C VAL A 175 11.07 9.38 -20.61
N GLN A 176 10.42 10.52 -20.86
CA GLN A 176 10.72 11.80 -20.22
C GLN A 176 10.29 11.82 -18.75
N GLY A 177 9.25 11.07 -18.37
CA GLY A 177 8.84 10.90 -17.00
C GLY A 177 9.84 10.19 -16.10
N THR A 178 10.82 9.51 -16.69
CA THR A 178 11.86 8.80 -15.92
C THR A 178 12.76 9.74 -15.13
N ASP A 179 13.09 10.92 -15.63
CA ASP A 179 13.91 11.90 -14.91
C ASP A 179 13.15 12.54 -13.75
N ALA A 180 11.88 12.85 -13.95
CA ALA A 180 11.01 13.33 -12.88
C ALA A 180 10.84 12.28 -11.79
N TYR A 181 10.63 11.02 -12.19
CA TYR A 181 10.57 9.88 -11.28
C TYR A 181 11.85 9.69 -10.48
N ARG A 182 13.02 9.73 -11.14
CA ARG A 182 14.33 9.64 -10.46
C ARG A 182 14.50 10.76 -9.42
N LYS A 183 14.11 11.98 -9.78
CA LYS A 183 14.17 13.12 -8.88
C LYS A 183 13.26 12.96 -7.69
N SER A 184 11.99 12.61 -7.91
CA SER A 184 11.01 12.40 -6.83
C SER A 184 11.43 11.25 -5.90
N MET A 185 11.78 10.09 -6.44
CA MET A 185 12.28 8.95 -5.66
C MET A 185 13.48 9.33 -4.79
N THR A 186 14.47 10.03 -5.36
CA THR A 186 15.68 10.46 -4.64
C THR A 186 15.33 11.44 -3.52
N THR A 187 14.48 12.42 -3.80
CA THR A 187 14.04 13.42 -2.82
C THR A 187 13.34 12.75 -1.65
N VAL A 188 12.33 11.91 -1.96
CA VAL A 188 11.53 11.23 -0.93
C VAL A 188 12.38 10.27 -0.10
N LEU A 189 13.17 9.41 -0.74
CA LEU A 189 14.03 8.45 -0.02
C LEU A 189 15.08 9.13 0.87
N THR A 190 15.55 10.31 0.46
CA THR A 190 16.51 11.07 1.26
C THR A 190 15.88 11.56 2.56
N TYR A 191 14.75 12.27 2.51
CA TYR A 191 14.12 12.74 3.76
C TYR A 191 13.47 11.60 4.54
N LEU A 192 12.95 10.56 3.86
CA LEU A 192 12.34 9.41 4.52
C LEU A 192 13.38 8.61 5.33
N THR A 193 14.63 8.53 4.84
CA THR A 193 15.74 7.94 5.60
C THR A 193 15.99 8.70 6.91
N GLN A 194 15.87 10.02 6.89
CA GLN A 194 16.00 10.84 8.09
C GLN A 194 14.82 10.67 9.03
N LEU A 195 13.58 10.76 8.52
CA LEU A 195 12.35 10.53 9.29
C LEU A 195 12.33 9.12 9.92
N GLY A 196 12.76 8.09 9.17
CA GLY A 196 12.84 6.73 9.70
C GLY A 196 13.76 6.62 10.92
N LYS A 197 14.88 7.36 10.95
CA LYS A 197 15.76 7.45 12.12
C LYS A 197 15.12 8.23 13.26
N GLU A 198 14.54 9.39 12.99
CA GLU A 198 13.92 10.27 13.98
C GLU A 198 12.74 9.60 14.69
N HIS A 199 11.90 8.90 13.94
CA HIS A 199 10.72 8.20 14.46
C HIS A 199 11.02 6.73 14.85
N ASN A 200 12.25 6.25 14.66
CA ASN A 200 12.62 4.85 14.87
C ASN A 200 11.70 3.87 14.12
N LYS A 201 11.47 4.13 12.82
CA LYS A 201 10.60 3.33 11.96
C LYS A 201 11.38 2.82 10.74
N PRO A 202 11.13 1.56 10.30
CA PRO A 202 11.58 1.11 8.98
C PRO A 202 10.92 1.93 7.87
N ILE A 203 11.62 2.01 6.74
CA ILE A 203 11.13 2.72 5.55
C ILE A 203 10.97 1.78 4.36
N ALA A 204 10.09 2.09 3.43
CA ALA A 204 9.86 1.28 2.23
C ALA A 204 9.35 2.12 1.04
N VAL A 205 9.54 1.59 -0.17
CA VAL A 205 8.78 2.00 -1.36
C VAL A 205 7.54 1.11 -1.42
N THR A 206 6.43 1.65 -0.96
CA THR A 206 5.19 0.89 -0.73
C THR A 206 4.42 0.60 -2.00
N GLU A 207 4.59 1.43 -3.04
CA GLU A 207 4.19 1.13 -4.41
C GLU A 207 5.08 1.86 -5.41
N THR A 208 5.44 1.16 -6.48
CA THR A 208 6.10 1.72 -7.66
C THR A 208 5.88 0.83 -8.88
N GLY A 209 6.51 1.17 -9.98
CA GLY A 209 6.54 0.36 -11.19
C GLY A 209 6.35 1.19 -12.45
N LEU A 210 6.78 0.66 -13.59
CA LEU A 210 6.55 1.25 -14.89
C LEU A 210 5.48 0.44 -15.64
N GLU A 211 4.35 1.05 -15.93
CA GLU A 211 3.24 0.37 -16.60
C GLU A 211 3.67 -0.14 -18.00
N ALA A 212 3.33 -1.38 -18.30
CA ALA A 212 3.68 -2.09 -19.53
C ALA A 212 5.19 -2.27 -19.80
N LEU A 213 6.07 -1.79 -18.91
CA LEU A 213 7.53 -1.94 -19.00
C LEU A 213 8.12 -1.63 -20.40
N PRO A 214 7.88 -0.42 -20.94
CA PRO A 214 8.40 -0.05 -22.25
C PRO A 214 9.93 0.15 -22.29
N ILE A 215 10.58 0.30 -21.15
CA ILE A 215 12.03 0.43 -21.00
C ILE A 215 12.61 -0.94 -20.67
N ALA A 216 13.37 -1.52 -21.59
CA ALA A 216 13.86 -2.90 -21.47
C ALA A 216 14.83 -3.11 -20.29
N ASP A 217 15.61 -2.11 -19.94
CA ASP A 217 16.60 -2.13 -18.86
C ASP A 217 16.14 -1.38 -17.59
N TRP A 218 14.84 -1.18 -17.43
CA TRP A 218 14.24 -0.42 -16.32
C TRP A 218 14.67 -0.94 -14.94
N TRP A 219 14.82 -2.24 -14.78
CA TRP A 219 15.12 -2.86 -13.49
C TRP A 219 16.50 -2.52 -12.98
N THR A 220 17.54 -2.62 -13.87
CA THR A 220 18.94 -2.38 -13.50
C THR A 220 19.37 -0.93 -13.69
N GLU A 221 18.79 -0.20 -14.66
CA GLU A 221 19.23 1.15 -15.01
C GLU A 221 18.35 2.25 -14.40
N VAL A 222 17.12 1.91 -13.99
CA VAL A 222 16.19 2.90 -13.41
C VAL A 222 15.89 2.60 -11.95
N LEU A 223 15.27 1.44 -11.63
CA LEU A 223 14.81 1.14 -10.28
C LEU A 223 15.97 0.88 -9.32
N PHE A 224 16.84 -0.07 -9.65
CA PHE A 224 17.90 -0.52 -8.75
C PHE A 224 18.82 0.61 -8.28
N PRO A 225 19.34 1.50 -9.15
CA PRO A 225 20.23 2.59 -8.71
C PRO A 225 19.56 3.61 -7.79
N LEU A 226 18.22 3.69 -7.80
CA LEU A 226 17.45 4.57 -6.93
C LEU A 226 17.32 4.00 -5.53
N VAL A 227 17.09 2.68 -5.42
CA VAL A 227 16.76 2.04 -4.15
C VAL A 227 17.98 1.47 -3.41
N ASP A 228 19.04 1.10 -4.12
CA ASP A 228 20.26 0.49 -3.57
C ASP A 228 21.01 1.35 -2.54
N LYS A 229 20.80 2.66 -2.58
CA LYS A 229 21.50 3.65 -1.74
C LYS A 229 20.85 3.88 -0.37
N TYR A 230 19.64 3.37 -0.16
CA TYR A 230 18.82 3.68 1.01
C TYR A 230 18.50 2.42 1.82
N PRO A 231 18.33 2.54 3.16
CA PRO A 231 18.06 1.41 4.04
C PRO A 231 16.57 1.02 4.01
N ILE A 232 16.04 0.77 2.83
CA ILE A 232 14.63 0.39 2.65
C ILE A 232 14.40 -1.08 3.02
N SER A 233 13.22 -1.36 3.58
CA SER A 233 12.81 -2.70 3.96
C SER A 233 12.33 -3.52 2.78
N TYR A 234 11.60 -2.90 1.85
CA TYR A 234 11.11 -3.54 0.62
C TYR A 234 10.74 -2.50 -0.45
N VAL A 235 10.59 -3.01 -1.66
CA VAL A 235 9.95 -2.32 -2.79
C VAL A 235 8.79 -3.19 -3.26
N LEU A 236 7.60 -2.62 -3.37
CA LEU A 236 6.45 -3.25 -4.01
C LEU A 236 6.29 -2.71 -5.42
N VAL A 237 6.33 -3.61 -6.39
CA VAL A 237 5.96 -3.30 -7.77
C VAL A 237 4.50 -3.66 -7.96
N TRP A 238 3.72 -2.73 -8.58
CA TRP A 238 2.28 -2.90 -8.71
C TRP A 238 1.90 -4.17 -9.48
N ARG A 239 0.63 -4.48 -9.54
CA ARG A 239 0.06 -5.74 -10.01
C ARG A 239 0.13 -5.93 -11.52
N ASN A 240 0.02 -7.17 -11.96
CA ASN A 240 -0.34 -7.53 -13.32
C ASN A 240 -1.83 -7.84 -13.39
N ALA A 241 -2.60 -7.02 -14.10
CA ALA A 241 -4.05 -7.18 -14.23
C ALA A 241 -4.42 -8.14 -15.36
N ARG A 242 -5.26 -9.12 -15.08
CA ARG A 242 -5.80 -10.01 -16.14
C ARG A 242 -6.84 -9.32 -17.02
N GLU A 243 -7.59 -8.42 -16.41
CA GLU A 243 -8.76 -7.74 -17.00
C GLU A 243 -8.41 -6.49 -17.82
N LYS A 244 -7.14 -6.03 -17.76
CA LYS A 244 -6.68 -4.84 -18.47
C LYS A 244 -5.46 -5.16 -19.32
N PRO A 245 -5.57 -5.21 -20.65
CA PRO A 245 -4.40 -5.30 -21.53
C PRO A 245 -3.39 -4.18 -21.23
N ASN A 246 -2.10 -4.52 -21.23
CA ASN A 246 -0.98 -3.62 -20.96
C ASN A 246 -0.91 -3.03 -19.51
N HIS A 247 -1.82 -3.40 -18.62
CA HIS A 247 -1.73 -3.02 -17.22
C HIS A 247 -0.97 -4.09 -16.42
N PHE A 248 0.35 -4.10 -16.62
CA PHE A 248 1.27 -4.97 -15.91
C PHE A 248 2.55 -4.21 -15.53
N TYR A 249 3.11 -4.55 -14.39
CA TYR A 249 4.28 -3.89 -13.79
C TYR A 249 5.42 -4.86 -13.49
N ALA A 250 5.19 -6.16 -13.63
CA ALA A 250 6.21 -7.18 -13.57
C ALA A 250 6.27 -7.93 -14.92
N PRO A 251 7.46 -8.30 -15.42
CA PRO A 251 7.60 -8.93 -16.71
C PRO A 251 7.07 -10.37 -16.71
N TYR A 252 6.78 -10.87 -17.89
CA TYR A 252 6.43 -12.26 -18.16
C TYR A 252 7.40 -12.83 -19.22
N PRO A 253 7.48 -14.15 -19.40
CA PRO A 253 8.36 -14.77 -20.40
C PRO A 253 8.12 -14.19 -21.81
N GLY A 254 9.19 -13.65 -22.41
CA GLY A 254 9.14 -13.01 -23.74
C GLY A 254 8.85 -11.51 -23.74
N GLN A 255 8.53 -10.90 -22.60
CA GLN A 255 8.44 -9.44 -22.48
C GLN A 255 9.85 -8.81 -22.54
N ALA A 256 9.98 -7.62 -23.15
CA ALA A 256 11.27 -7.00 -23.47
C ALA A 256 12.20 -6.83 -22.27
N SER A 257 11.67 -6.54 -21.06
CA SER A 257 12.48 -6.36 -19.86
C SER A 257 12.72 -7.65 -19.06
N ALA A 258 12.23 -8.80 -19.54
CA ALA A 258 12.30 -10.06 -18.78
C ALA A 258 13.74 -10.50 -18.46
N GLN A 259 14.67 -10.37 -19.41
CA GLN A 259 16.08 -10.70 -19.19
C GLN A 259 16.71 -9.76 -18.18
N ASN A 260 16.44 -8.47 -18.27
CA ASN A 260 16.93 -7.47 -17.34
C ASN A 260 16.36 -7.67 -15.92
N PHE A 261 15.09 -8.12 -15.80
CA PHE A 261 14.54 -8.54 -14.51
C PHE A 261 15.28 -9.73 -13.91
N VAL A 262 15.70 -10.71 -14.71
CA VAL A 262 16.52 -11.85 -14.24
C VAL A 262 17.88 -11.37 -13.72
N GLU A 263 18.50 -10.39 -14.35
CA GLU A 263 19.74 -9.76 -13.88
C GLU A 263 19.51 -9.07 -12.53
N PHE A 264 18.44 -8.28 -12.42
CA PHE A 264 17.99 -7.66 -11.16
C PHE A 264 17.71 -8.71 -10.07
N TYR A 265 16.99 -9.78 -10.40
CA TYR A 265 16.67 -10.88 -9.49
C TYR A 265 17.93 -11.55 -8.93
N ASN A 266 18.93 -11.77 -9.77
CA ASN A 266 20.20 -12.42 -9.40
C ASN A 266 21.23 -11.47 -8.75
N HIS A 267 20.90 -10.18 -8.63
CA HIS A 267 21.84 -9.22 -8.05
C HIS A 267 21.99 -9.49 -6.54
N PRO A 268 23.22 -9.51 -5.97
CA PRO A 268 23.46 -9.95 -4.58
C PRO A 268 22.77 -9.10 -3.51
N LYS A 269 22.41 -7.85 -3.83
CA LYS A 269 21.69 -6.96 -2.92
C LYS A 269 20.16 -7.07 -3.02
N THR A 270 19.61 -7.64 -4.09
CA THR A 270 18.17 -7.88 -4.19
C THR A 270 17.81 -9.17 -3.44
N LYS A 271 16.69 -9.14 -2.72
CA LYS A 271 16.19 -10.29 -1.96
C LYS A 271 14.75 -10.58 -2.34
N PHE A 272 14.49 -11.84 -2.66
CA PHE A 272 13.16 -12.33 -2.98
C PHE A 272 12.71 -13.38 -1.96
N CYS A 273 11.50 -13.87 -2.09
CA CYS A 273 10.91 -14.80 -1.12
C CYS A 273 11.80 -16.02 -0.82
N SER A 274 12.54 -16.52 -1.81
CA SER A 274 13.50 -17.64 -1.63
C SER A 274 14.66 -17.30 -0.70
N ASP A 275 15.01 -16.02 -0.57
CA ASP A 275 16.18 -15.56 0.19
C ASP A 275 15.85 -15.22 1.64
N ILE A 276 14.57 -15.03 1.97
CA ILE A 276 14.08 -14.56 3.28
C ILE A 276 13.34 -15.65 4.07
N LYS A 277 13.72 -16.92 3.88
CA LYS A 277 13.05 -18.11 4.45
C LYS A 277 12.80 -18.11 5.97
N ASN A 278 13.43 -17.21 6.71
CA ASN A 278 13.37 -17.15 8.18
C ASN A 278 12.74 -15.86 8.70
N LEU A 279 12.01 -15.11 7.90
CA LEU A 279 11.42 -13.84 8.30
C LEU A 279 10.54 -13.96 9.57
N TYR A 280 9.92 -15.11 9.78
CA TYR A 280 8.98 -15.37 10.88
C TYR A 280 9.51 -16.37 11.95
N LYS A 281 10.81 -16.62 11.97
CA LYS A 281 11.44 -17.53 12.93
C LYS A 281 12.16 -16.81 14.04
#